data_875a6f55677e44fb9a959752fbb2d116
#
_entry.id   875a6f55677e44fb9a959752fbb2d116
#
_cell.length_a   1.000
_cell.length_b   1.000
_cell.length_c   1.000
_cell.angle_alpha   90.00
_cell.angle_beta   90.00
_cell.angle_gamma   90.00
#
_symmetry.space_group_name_H-M   'P 1'
#
loop_
_entity.id
_entity.type
_entity.pdbx_description
1 polymer ?
#
loop_
_entity_poly.entity_id
_entity_poly.type
_entity_poly.pdbx_seq_one_letter_code
_entity_poly.pdbx_strand_id
1 'polypeptide(L)'
;MKIPSFGATIRPYYPPEEGIILIGLGTIINAGAIVVGGLLGLLLKNALPQRISDTLTKAIGICVLFIGLSGALQNMFTIEDGALSVGGTMMTIFSFIGGSILGGALDLEGRLERFGVWLRKRAGADGDSGFLNGFLTASLTVCIGAMAVVGAINDGLFGDISLLVTKSILDAIIIMVMSATMGKGCIFSAIPVAIFQGLVTLFA
;
A
#
# COMPACT_ATOMS: atom_id res chain seq x y z
N MET A 1 21.01 -38.09 -18.34
CA MET A 1 20.83 -36.63 -18.28
C MET A 1 20.24 -36.33 -16.91
N LYS A 2 21.03 -35.84 -15.93
CA LYS A 2 20.60 -35.59 -14.56
C LYS A 2 19.87 -34.26 -14.53
N ILE A 3 18.58 -34.29 -14.21
CA ILE A 3 17.77 -33.10 -13.94
C ILE A 3 18.23 -32.56 -12.58
N PRO A 4 18.67 -31.29 -12.47
CA PRO A 4 18.99 -30.74 -11.17
C PRO A 4 17.68 -30.60 -10.35
N SER A 5 17.64 -31.23 -9.19
CA SER A 5 16.59 -31.08 -8.20
C SER A 5 16.56 -29.62 -7.78
N PHE A 6 15.52 -28.91 -8.17
CA PHE A 6 15.19 -27.60 -7.64
C PHE A 6 14.69 -27.80 -6.20
N GLY A 7 15.63 -28.03 -5.29
CA GLY A 7 15.37 -28.02 -3.87
C GLY A 7 14.97 -26.60 -3.48
N ALA A 8 13.68 -26.39 -3.21
CA ALA A 8 13.24 -25.25 -2.45
C ALA A 8 14.00 -25.30 -1.12
N THR A 9 15.07 -24.53 -1.01
CA THR A 9 15.77 -24.32 0.25
C THR A 9 14.80 -23.55 1.14
N ILE A 10 14.01 -24.30 1.91
CA ILE A 10 13.33 -23.74 3.06
C ILE A 10 14.46 -23.22 3.94
N ARG A 11 14.70 -21.91 3.89
CA ARG A 11 15.64 -21.28 4.83
C ARG A 11 15.10 -21.59 6.22
N PRO A 12 15.92 -22.19 7.11
CA PRO A 12 15.49 -22.38 8.47
C PRO A 12 15.12 -20.99 9.02
N TYR A 13 13.94 -20.92 9.63
CA TYR A 13 13.53 -19.77 10.43
C TYR A 13 14.61 -19.57 11.52
N TYR A 14 15.45 -18.55 11.34
CA TYR A 14 16.27 -18.04 12.40
C TYR A 14 15.35 -17.12 13.23
N PRO A 15 15.04 -17.47 14.49
CA PRO A 15 14.42 -16.50 15.36
C PRO A 15 15.34 -15.27 15.42
N PRO A 16 14.80 -14.04 15.32
CA PRO A 16 15.61 -12.86 15.49
C PRO A 16 16.35 -12.96 16.84
N GLU A 17 17.66 -12.71 16.84
CA GLU A 17 18.42 -12.53 18.07
C GLU A 17 17.61 -11.58 18.96
N GLU A 18 17.60 -11.82 20.27
CA GLU A 18 16.78 -11.17 21.30
C GLU A 18 16.81 -9.63 21.23
N GLY A 19 16.31 -9.07 20.14
CA GLY A 19 15.96 -7.67 20.00
C GLY A 19 14.52 -7.50 20.52
N ILE A 20 14.27 -6.42 21.22
CA ILE A 20 12.91 -6.01 21.64
C ILE A 20 12.01 -6.10 20.40
N ILE A 21 11.16 -7.12 20.36
CA ILE A 21 10.17 -7.27 19.29
C ILE A 21 9.14 -6.16 19.53
N LEU A 22 9.32 -5.03 18.87
CA LEU A 22 8.35 -3.94 18.86
C LEU A 22 7.29 -4.27 17.80
N ILE A 23 6.25 -4.97 18.22
CA ILE A 23 5.07 -5.23 17.40
C ILE A 23 4.51 -3.88 16.91
N GLY A 24 4.26 -3.76 15.61
CA GLY A 24 3.80 -2.52 14.99
C GLY A 24 4.90 -1.60 14.47
N LEU A 25 6.18 -1.96 14.64
CA LEU A 25 7.31 -1.16 14.14
C LEU A 25 7.25 -1.00 12.62
N GLY A 26 6.89 -2.06 11.88
CA GLY A 26 6.74 -2.02 10.44
C GLY A 26 5.69 -0.98 9.98
N THR A 27 4.58 -0.88 10.71
CA THR A 27 3.54 0.13 10.45
C THR A 27 4.05 1.56 10.68
N ILE A 28 4.81 1.78 11.76
CA ILE A 28 5.39 3.09 12.08
C ILE A 28 6.41 3.49 11.01
N ILE A 29 7.27 2.57 10.59
CA ILE A 29 8.25 2.79 9.52
C ILE A 29 7.53 3.16 8.22
N ASN A 30 6.46 2.42 7.86
CA ASN A 30 5.71 2.71 6.63
C ASN A 30 5.02 4.08 6.68
N ALA A 31 4.33 4.40 7.75
CA ALA A 31 3.70 5.71 7.91
C ALA A 31 4.75 6.85 7.89
N GLY A 32 5.89 6.67 8.55
CA GLY A 32 7.01 7.61 8.51
C GLY A 32 7.59 7.78 7.10
N ALA A 33 7.76 6.70 6.37
CA ALA A 33 8.25 6.71 5.00
C ALA A 33 7.31 7.45 4.04
N ILE A 34 5.99 7.29 4.20
CA ILE A 34 4.97 8.05 3.47
C ILE A 34 5.10 9.55 3.75
N VAL A 35 5.25 9.94 5.00
CA VAL A 35 5.40 11.36 5.38
C VAL A 35 6.68 11.94 4.77
N VAL A 36 7.82 11.25 4.91
CA VAL A 36 9.11 11.69 4.35
C VAL A 36 9.04 11.78 2.82
N GLY A 37 8.55 10.73 2.15
CA GLY A 37 8.36 10.72 0.71
C GLY A 37 7.46 11.86 0.25
N GLY A 38 6.35 12.08 0.94
CA GLY A 38 5.41 13.15 0.63
C GLY A 38 5.99 14.55 0.82
N LEU A 39 6.77 14.78 1.87
CA LEU A 39 7.48 16.06 2.06
C LEU A 39 8.51 16.31 0.97
N LEU A 40 9.31 15.30 0.61
CA LEU A 40 10.24 15.37 -0.51
C LEU A 40 9.51 15.68 -1.82
N GLY A 41 8.36 15.04 -2.05
CA GLY A 41 7.52 15.31 -3.22
C GLY A 41 7.02 16.75 -3.28
N LEU A 42 6.61 17.34 -2.14
CA LEU A 42 6.19 18.75 -2.11
C LEU A 42 7.35 19.70 -2.42
N LEU A 43 8.57 19.39 -1.98
CA LEU A 43 9.74 20.19 -2.34
C LEU A 43 10.00 20.16 -3.86
N LEU A 44 9.77 19.02 -4.49
CA LEU A 44 9.90 18.85 -5.93
C LEU A 44 8.78 19.51 -6.73
N LYS A 45 7.60 19.73 -6.14
CA LYS A 45 6.43 20.30 -6.81
C LYS A 45 6.74 21.61 -7.50
N ASN A 46 7.46 22.49 -6.84
CA ASN A 46 7.81 23.83 -7.40
C ASN A 46 8.93 23.77 -8.46
N ALA A 47 9.67 22.67 -8.53
CA ALA A 47 10.73 22.47 -9.50
C ALA A 47 10.24 21.78 -10.78
N LEU A 48 9.02 21.21 -10.78
CA LEU A 48 8.48 20.46 -11.91
C LEU A 48 7.59 21.34 -12.79
N PRO A 49 7.93 21.50 -14.08
CA PRO A 49 7.01 22.12 -15.05
C PRO A 49 5.69 21.33 -15.14
N GLN A 50 4.59 22.03 -15.38
CA GLN A 50 3.25 21.43 -15.45
C GLN A 50 3.19 20.22 -16.41
N ARG A 51 3.85 20.34 -17.56
CA ARG A 51 3.91 19.25 -18.56
C ARG A 51 4.51 17.97 -18.00
N ILE A 52 5.56 18.08 -17.16
CA ILE A 52 6.20 16.92 -16.52
C ILE A 52 5.28 16.36 -15.45
N SER A 53 4.63 17.22 -14.65
CA SER A 53 3.64 16.80 -13.63
C SER A 53 2.50 16.00 -14.25
N ASP A 54 1.93 16.45 -15.35
CA ASP A 54 0.84 15.74 -16.05
C ASP A 54 1.31 14.38 -16.60
N THR A 55 2.54 14.33 -17.14
CA THR A 55 3.13 13.08 -17.64
C THR A 55 3.37 12.09 -16.50
N LEU A 56 3.91 12.55 -15.36
CA LEU A 56 4.14 11.73 -14.18
C LEU A 56 2.82 11.18 -13.61
N THR A 57 1.77 12.01 -13.55
CA THR A 57 0.46 11.56 -13.07
C THR A 57 -0.10 10.43 -13.94
N LYS A 58 0.02 10.53 -15.25
CA LYS A 58 -0.37 9.45 -16.17
C LYS A 58 0.49 8.20 -15.99
N ALA A 59 1.81 8.37 -15.86
CA ALA A 59 2.74 7.27 -15.63
C ALA A 59 2.44 6.53 -14.33
N ILE A 60 2.13 7.25 -13.23
CA ILE A 60 1.70 6.65 -11.96
C ILE A 60 0.44 5.82 -12.15
N GLY A 61 -0.57 6.35 -12.85
CA GLY A 61 -1.80 5.62 -13.12
C GLY A 61 -1.54 4.28 -13.82
N ILE A 62 -0.64 4.27 -14.80
CA ILE A 62 -0.22 3.07 -15.50
C ILE A 62 0.53 2.11 -14.55
N CYS A 63 1.47 2.62 -13.75
CA CYS A 63 2.20 1.81 -12.78
C CYS A 63 1.26 1.16 -11.75
N VAL A 64 0.31 1.91 -11.21
CA VAL A 64 -0.69 1.39 -10.25
C VAL A 64 -1.54 0.30 -10.88
N LEU A 65 -1.96 0.47 -12.15
CA LEU A 65 -2.69 -0.55 -12.90
C LEU A 65 -1.87 -1.85 -13.01
N PHE A 66 -0.59 -1.76 -13.41
CA PHE A 66 0.28 -2.95 -13.52
C PHE A 66 0.55 -3.60 -12.16
N ILE A 67 0.73 -2.83 -11.09
CA ILE A 67 0.91 -3.36 -9.73
C ILE A 67 -0.36 -4.10 -9.29
N GLY A 68 -1.54 -3.52 -9.51
CA GLY A 68 -2.81 -4.16 -9.19
C GLY A 68 -3.04 -5.44 -10.00
N LEU A 69 -2.78 -5.41 -11.30
CA LEU A 69 -2.88 -6.57 -12.17
C LEU A 69 -1.91 -7.68 -11.75
N SER A 70 -0.66 -7.33 -11.47
CA SER A 70 0.35 -8.29 -11.00
C SER A 70 -0.08 -8.96 -9.70
N GLY A 71 -0.59 -8.21 -8.73
CA GLY A 71 -1.10 -8.73 -7.47
C GLY A 71 -2.31 -9.66 -7.65
N ALA A 72 -3.21 -9.34 -8.57
CA ALA A 72 -4.34 -10.20 -8.91
C ALA A 72 -3.87 -11.50 -9.56
N LEU A 73 -2.98 -11.44 -10.55
CA LEU A 73 -2.45 -12.60 -11.27
C LEU A 73 -1.64 -13.52 -10.35
N GLN A 74 -0.87 -12.98 -9.42
CA GLN A 74 -0.07 -13.75 -8.47
C GLN A 74 -0.93 -14.71 -7.64
N ASN A 75 -2.16 -14.32 -7.30
CA ASN A 75 -3.10 -15.14 -6.55
C ASN A 75 -3.95 -16.07 -7.42
N MET A 76 -3.95 -15.88 -8.74
CA MET A 76 -4.71 -16.70 -9.68
C MET A 76 -3.89 -17.87 -10.23
N PHE A 77 -2.55 -17.78 -10.21
CA PHE A 77 -1.67 -18.79 -10.75
C PHE A 77 -1.00 -19.60 -9.64
N THR A 78 -1.05 -20.92 -9.74
CA THR A 78 -0.31 -21.86 -8.90
C THR A 78 0.55 -22.77 -9.79
N ILE A 79 1.65 -23.25 -9.24
CA ILE A 79 2.49 -24.24 -9.94
C ILE A 79 2.19 -25.59 -9.30
N GLU A 80 1.51 -26.46 -10.05
CA GLU A 80 1.20 -27.84 -9.68
C GLU A 80 1.89 -28.79 -10.64
N ASP A 81 2.66 -29.74 -10.13
CA ASP A 81 3.41 -30.74 -10.90
C ASP A 81 4.32 -30.15 -12.01
N GLY A 82 4.85 -28.95 -11.79
CA GLY A 82 5.71 -28.26 -12.75
C GLY A 82 4.98 -27.60 -13.92
N ALA A 83 3.65 -27.60 -13.91
CA ALA A 83 2.80 -26.90 -14.87
C ALA A 83 2.10 -25.69 -14.20
N LEU A 84 1.90 -24.63 -14.99
CA LEU A 84 1.14 -23.47 -14.54
C LEU A 84 -0.36 -23.85 -14.53
N SER A 85 -0.96 -23.83 -13.33
CA SER A 85 -2.38 -24.08 -13.12
C SER A 85 -3.10 -22.78 -12.75
N VAL A 86 -4.33 -22.59 -13.22
CA VAL A 86 -5.19 -21.48 -12.82
C VAL A 86 -6.03 -21.94 -11.65
N GLY A 87 -5.60 -21.54 -10.45
CA GLY A 87 -6.28 -21.86 -9.19
C GLY A 87 -7.19 -20.72 -8.71
N GLY A 88 -7.21 -20.14 -7.75
CA GLY A 88 -7.80 -18.98 -7.09
C GLY A 88 -8.93 -18.16 -7.79
N THR A 89 -9.36 -18.50 -8.99
CA THR A 89 -10.36 -17.73 -9.75
C THR A 89 -11.67 -17.57 -8.97
N MET A 90 -12.18 -18.66 -8.39
CA MET A 90 -13.41 -18.61 -7.58
C MET A 90 -13.21 -17.77 -6.32
N MET A 91 -12.08 -17.91 -5.65
CA MET A 91 -11.74 -17.09 -4.49
C MET A 91 -11.67 -15.60 -4.85
N THR A 92 -11.09 -15.27 -6.01
CA THR A 92 -11.02 -13.90 -6.52
C THR A 92 -12.44 -13.36 -6.77
N ILE A 93 -13.31 -14.11 -7.45
CA ILE A 93 -14.68 -13.69 -7.74
C ILE A 93 -15.47 -13.46 -6.44
N PHE A 94 -15.44 -14.40 -5.50
CA PHE A 94 -16.13 -14.26 -4.21
C PHE A 94 -15.57 -13.10 -3.39
N SER A 95 -14.26 -12.86 -3.42
CA SER A 95 -13.62 -11.71 -2.75
C SER A 95 -14.07 -10.39 -3.34
N PHE A 96 -14.16 -10.26 -4.68
CA PHE A 96 -14.68 -9.06 -5.33
C PHE A 96 -16.15 -8.82 -5.02
N ILE A 97 -17.00 -9.85 -5.12
CA ILE A 97 -18.43 -9.72 -4.83
C ILE A 97 -18.63 -9.38 -3.35
N GLY A 98 -18.02 -10.14 -2.43
CA GLY A 98 -18.14 -9.93 -1.00
C GLY A 98 -17.58 -8.57 -0.58
N GLY A 99 -16.41 -8.20 -1.10
CA GLY A 99 -15.77 -6.90 -0.86
C GLY A 99 -16.62 -5.74 -1.36
N SER A 100 -17.22 -5.86 -2.55
CA SER A 100 -18.09 -4.83 -3.10
C SER A 100 -19.37 -4.64 -2.28
N ILE A 101 -20.00 -5.74 -1.85
CA ILE A 101 -21.20 -5.69 -1.01
C ILE A 101 -20.86 -5.06 0.35
N LEU A 102 -19.81 -5.53 1.01
CA LEU A 102 -19.39 -5.01 2.32
C LEU A 102 -18.93 -3.55 2.22
N GLY A 103 -18.11 -3.22 1.23
CA GLY A 103 -17.62 -1.86 1.01
C GLY A 103 -18.75 -0.88 0.73
N GLY A 104 -19.72 -1.27 -0.09
CA GLY A 104 -20.91 -0.48 -0.40
C GLY A 104 -21.86 -0.36 0.81
N ALA A 105 -22.12 -1.46 1.51
CA ALA A 105 -22.99 -1.46 2.69
C ALA A 105 -22.42 -0.61 3.84
N LEU A 106 -21.10 -0.60 4.01
CA LEU A 106 -20.41 0.19 5.03
C LEU A 106 -20.12 1.62 4.59
N ASP A 107 -20.39 1.99 3.34
CA ASP A 107 -20.06 3.31 2.76
C ASP A 107 -18.61 3.72 3.08
N LEU A 108 -17.66 2.81 2.83
CA LEU A 108 -16.25 3.02 3.18
C LEU A 108 -15.66 4.21 2.43
N GLU A 109 -16.00 4.37 1.15
CA GLU A 109 -15.55 5.49 0.33
C GLU A 109 -16.07 6.83 0.87
N GLY A 110 -17.37 6.93 1.14
CA GLY A 110 -17.96 8.15 1.70
C GLY A 110 -17.44 8.46 3.11
N ARG A 111 -17.12 7.44 3.92
CA ARG A 111 -16.45 7.65 5.22
C ARG A 111 -15.05 8.21 5.07
N LEU A 112 -14.28 7.67 4.13
CA LEU A 112 -12.92 8.13 3.84
C LEU A 112 -12.96 9.57 3.28
N GLU A 113 -13.93 9.87 2.41
CA GLU A 113 -14.13 11.22 1.88
C GLU A 113 -14.47 12.22 3.00
N ARG A 114 -15.42 11.89 3.87
CA ARG A 114 -15.78 12.74 5.03
C ARG A 114 -14.58 12.95 5.95
N PHE A 115 -13.79 11.91 6.18
CA PHE A 115 -12.55 12.03 6.95
C PHE A 115 -11.55 12.95 6.24
N GLY A 116 -11.38 12.82 4.93
CA GLY A 116 -10.53 13.70 4.12
C GLY A 116 -10.97 15.17 4.16
N VAL A 117 -12.28 15.43 4.10
CA VAL A 117 -12.85 16.79 4.25
C VAL A 117 -12.55 17.37 5.64
N TRP A 118 -12.75 16.59 6.69
CA TRP A 118 -12.42 16.98 8.05
C TRP A 118 -10.92 17.30 8.18
N LEU A 119 -10.08 16.45 7.63
CA LEU A 119 -8.63 16.59 7.66
C LEU A 119 -8.15 17.84 6.90
N ARG A 120 -8.74 18.13 5.73
CA ARG A 120 -8.49 19.34 4.95
C ARG A 120 -8.72 20.61 5.77
N LYS A 121 -9.86 20.66 6.48
CA LYS A 121 -10.19 21.78 7.37
C LYS A 121 -9.18 21.91 8.51
N ARG A 122 -8.80 20.79 9.11
CA ARG A 122 -7.85 20.77 10.23
C ARG A 122 -6.43 21.15 9.80
N ALA A 123 -6.05 20.83 8.58
CA ALA A 123 -4.75 21.17 7.98
C ALA A 123 -4.70 22.63 7.44
N GLY A 124 -5.79 23.41 7.57
CA GLY A 124 -5.85 24.77 7.03
C GLY A 124 -5.75 24.84 5.49
N ALA A 125 -6.17 23.75 4.81
CA ALA A 125 -6.08 23.61 3.36
C ALA A 125 -7.44 23.85 2.66
N ASP A 126 -8.32 24.67 3.24
CA ASP A 126 -9.67 24.90 2.72
C ASP A 126 -9.69 25.50 1.30
N GLY A 127 -8.65 26.22 0.91
CA GLY A 127 -8.46 26.76 -0.44
C GLY A 127 -7.83 25.81 -1.45
N ASP A 128 -7.38 24.63 -1.02
CA ASP A 128 -6.72 23.66 -1.90
C ASP A 128 -7.75 22.66 -2.47
N SER A 129 -8.17 22.92 -3.73
CA SER A 129 -9.12 22.05 -4.43
C SER A 129 -8.57 20.67 -4.75
N GLY A 130 -7.24 20.51 -4.80
CA GLY A 130 -6.56 19.24 -5.08
C GLY A 130 -6.37 18.36 -3.84
N PHE A 131 -6.49 18.94 -2.64
CA PHE A 131 -6.21 18.24 -1.38
C PHE A 131 -7.01 16.94 -1.23
N LEU A 132 -8.32 17.01 -1.39
CA LEU A 132 -9.19 15.86 -1.18
C LEU A 132 -8.92 14.75 -2.19
N ASN A 133 -8.77 15.13 -3.47
CA ASN A 133 -8.46 14.18 -4.53
C ASN A 133 -7.09 13.51 -4.31
N GLY A 134 -6.06 14.30 -3.96
CA GLY A 134 -4.73 13.78 -3.62
C GLY A 134 -4.77 12.84 -2.42
N PHE A 135 -5.51 13.21 -1.36
CA PHE A 135 -5.69 12.38 -0.17
C PHE A 135 -6.37 11.05 -0.49
N LEU A 136 -7.50 11.08 -1.19
CA LEU A 136 -8.28 9.88 -1.53
C LEU A 136 -7.48 8.95 -2.44
N THR A 137 -6.92 9.49 -3.54
CA THR A 137 -6.15 8.68 -4.49
C THR A 137 -4.92 8.05 -3.83
N ALA A 138 -4.16 8.82 -3.06
CA ALA A 138 -3.00 8.31 -2.34
C ALA A 138 -3.41 7.24 -1.32
N SER A 139 -4.43 7.51 -0.50
CA SER A 139 -4.90 6.56 0.52
C SER A 139 -5.35 5.24 -0.09
N LEU A 140 -6.17 5.28 -1.14
CA LEU A 140 -6.62 4.07 -1.82
C LEU A 140 -5.46 3.30 -2.48
N THR A 141 -4.48 4.03 -3.06
CA THR A 141 -3.32 3.40 -3.71
C THR A 141 -2.42 2.66 -2.72
N VAL A 142 -2.12 3.26 -1.56
CA VAL A 142 -1.14 2.70 -0.62
C VAL A 142 -1.73 1.88 0.51
N CYS A 143 -3.03 2.06 0.87
CA CYS A 143 -3.67 1.24 1.91
C CYS A 143 -4.01 -0.16 1.41
N ILE A 144 -4.50 -0.26 0.15
CA ILE A 144 -5.07 -1.49 -0.38
C ILE A 144 -4.00 -2.27 -1.13
N GLY A 145 -3.54 -3.37 -0.53
CA GLY A 145 -2.60 -4.29 -1.17
C GLY A 145 -2.29 -5.49 -0.30
N ALA A 146 -2.03 -6.65 -0.92
CA ALA A 146 -1.71 -7.89 -0.21
C ALA A 146 -0.51 -7.70 0.73
N MET A 147 0.51 -6.95 0.31
CA MET A 147 1.69 -6.67 1.14
C MET A 147 1.35 -5.91 2.42
N ALA A 148 0.33 -5.03 2.40
CA ALA A 148 -0.09 -4.29 3.58
C ALA A 148 -0.71 -5.22 4.63
N VAL A 149 -1.57 -6.16 4.20
CA VAL A 149 -2.26 -7.10 5.08
C VAL A 149 -1.30 -8.18 5.56
N VAL A 150 -0.61 -8.88 4.64
CA VAL A 150 0.30 -9.97 4.98
C VAL A 150 1.48 -9.45 5.82
N GLY A 151 2.03 -8.30 5.46
CA GLY A 151 3.12 -7.68 6.21
C GLY A 151 2.70 -7.27 7.63
N ALA A 152 1.48 -6.73 7.80
CA ALA A 152 0.95 -6.38 9.11
C ALA A 152 0.65 -7.61 9.98
N ILE A 153 0.18 -8.71 9.37
CA ILE A 153 0.00 -10.00 10.05
C ILE A 153 1.37 -10.57 10.49
N ASN A 154 2.37 -10.56 9.62
CA ASN A 154 3.71 -11.05 9.95
C ASN A 154 4.36 -10.22 11.07
N ASP A 155 4.19 -8.89 11.05
CA ASP A 155 4.65 -8.00 12.12
C ASP A 155 3.94 -8.33 13.44
N GLY A 156 2.62 -8.55 13.41
CA GLY A 156 1.82 -8.87 14.61
C GLY A 156 2.12 -10.24 15.21
N LEU A 157 2.18 -11.29 14.38
CA LEU A 157 2.36 -12.66 14.84
C LEU A 157 3.82 -13.06 15.11
N PHE A 158 4.73 -12.57 14.27
CA PHE A 158 6.12 -13.05 14.24
C PHE A 158 7.15 -11.95 14.50
N GLY A 159 6.72 -10.68 14.58
CA GLY A 159 7.65 -9.54 14.64
C GLY A 159 8.48 -9.36 13.35
N ASP A 160 8.08 -10.00 12.24
CA ASP A 160 8.78 -9.88 10.95
C ASP A 160 8.26 -8.67 10.19
N ILE A 161 9.08 -7.61 10.18
CA ILE A 161 8.79 -6.33 9.52
C ILE A 161 9.29 -6.27 8.07
N SER A 162 9.94 -7.31 7.55
CA SER A 162 10.65 -7.29 6.25
C SER A 162 9.75 -6.88 5.09
N LEU A 163 8.51 -7.40 5.04
CA LEU A 163 7.52 -7.04 4.03
C LEU A 163 7.08 -5.57 4.14
N LEU A 164 6.86 -5.09 5.38
CA LEU A 164 6.45 -3.71 5.61
C LEU A 164 7.58 -2.71 5.32
N VAL A 165 8.84 -3.08 5.58
CA VAL A 165 10.00 -2.25 5.21
C VAL A 165 10.13 -2.15 3.69
N THR A 166 10.01 -3.27 2.97
CA THR A 166 10.01 -3.24 1.49
C THR A 166 8.87 -2.38 0.96
N LYS A 167 7.68 -2.55 1.53
CA LYS A 167 6.51 -1.74 1.18
C LYS A 167 6.73 -0.25 1.48
N SER A 168 7.37 0.10 2.60
CA SER A 168 7.66 1.48 2.99
C SER A 168 8.46 2.22 1.93
N ILE A 169 9.44 1.56 1.32
CA ILE A 169 10.26 2.14 0.24
C ILE A 169 9.39 2.40 -0.98
N LEU A 170 8.56 1.44 -1.36
CA LEU A 170 7.64 1.58 -2.50
C LEU A 170 6.63 2.70 -2.26
N ASP A 171 5.98 2.71 -1.10
CA ASP A 171 5.00 3.72 -0.72
C ASP A 171 5.63 5.13 -0.69
N ALA A 172 6.85 5.27 -0.14
CA ALA A 172 7.57 6.54 -0.11
C ALA A 172 7.81 7.09 -1.52
N ILE A 173 8.24 6.25 -2.46
CA ILE A 173 8.47 6.64 -3.85
C ILE A 173 7.16 7.04 -4.53
N ILE A 174 6.12 6.23 -4.40
CA ILE A 174 4.80 6.50 -4.98
C ILE A 174 4.24 7.82 -4.42
N ILE A 175 4.25 7.99 -3.10
CA ILE A 175 3.72 9.19 -2.45
C ILE A 175 4.59 10.42 -2.76
N MET A 176 5.90 10.27 -2.91
CA MET A 176 6.78 11.36 -3.34
C MET A 176 6.33 11.90 -4.72
N VAL A 177 6.11 11.02 -5.68
CA VAL A 177 5.69 11.44 -7.02
C VAL A 177 4.24 11.97 -7.00
N MET A 178 3.33 11.33 -6.26
CA MET A 178 1.95 11.81 -6.11
C MET A 178 1.89 13.17 -5.41
N SER A 179 2.68 13.41 -4.37
CA SER A 179 2.73 14.71 -3.69
C SER A 179 3.30 15.82 -4.58
N ALA A 180 4.27 15.50 -5.42
CA ALA A 180 4.81 16.43 -6.39
C ALA A 180 3.75 16.88 -7.43
N THR A 181 2.83 15.98 -7.80
CA THR A 181 1.80 16.24 -8.82
C THR A 181 0.47 16.72 -8.23
N MET A 182 -0.03 16.05 -7.19
CA MET A 182 -1.36 16.28 -6.62
C MET A 182 -1.35 17.13 -5.34
N GLY A 183 -0.17 17.34 -4.74
CA GLY A 183 -0.01 18.26 -3.62
C GLY A 183 -0.12 17.63 -2.24
N LYS A 184 -0.40 18.50 -1.24
CA LYS A 184 -0.28 18.20 0.20
C LYS A 184 -1.17 17.05 0.67
N GLY A 185 -2.31 16.84 0.05
CA GLY A 185 -3.29 15.81 0.45
C GLY A 185 -2.67 14.41 0.51
N CYS A 186 -1.73 14.11 -0.38
CA CYS A 186 -1.09 12.79 -0.47
C CYS A 186 -0.33 12.40 0.80
N ILE A 187 0.29 13.36 1.51
CA ILE A 187 1.02 13.08 2.75
C ILE A 187 0.10 12.53 3.84
N PHE A 188 -1.13 13.04 3.88
CA PHE A 188 -2.10 12.65 4.90
C PHE A 188 -2.61 11.21 4.72
N SER A 189 -2.29 10.55 3.61
CA SER A 189 -2.53 9.11 3.45
C SER A 189 -1.77 8.26 4.48
N ALA A 190 -0.72 8.78 5.10
CA ALA A 190 -0.05 8.14 6.22
C ALA A 190 -1.01 7.77 7.37
N ILE A 191 -2.06 8.58 7.59
CA ILE A 191 -3.00 8.37 8.70
C ILE A 191 -3.87 7.12 8.46
N PRO A 192 -4.64 7.01 7.36
CA PRO A 192 -5.41 5.79 7.12
C PRO A 192 -4.54 4.55 6.95
N VAL A 193 -3.31 4.67 6.42
CA VAL A 193 -2.36 3.55 6.37
C VAL A 193 -1.97 3.09 7.77
N ALA A 194 -1.58 4.01 8.65
CA ALA A 194 -1.21 3.69 10.03
C ALA A 194 -2.38 3.05 10.80
N ILE A 195 -3.61 3.56 10.62
CA ILE A 195 -4.81 3.00 11.25
C ILE A 195 -5.08 1.60 10.70
N PHE A 196 -5.10 1.42 9.38
CA PHE A 196 -5.42 0.15 8.76
C PHE A 196 -4.39 -0.93 9.11
N GLN A 197 -3.11 -0.67 8.87
CA GLN A 197 -2.04 -1.62 9.18
C GLN A 197 -1.92 -1.86 10.69
N GLY A 198 -2.01 -0.81 11.50
CA GLY A 198 -1.97 -0.93 12.95
C GLY A 198 -3.11 -1.77 13.51
N LEU A 199 -4.34 -1.65 12.98
CA LEU A 199 -5.44 -2.52 13.36
C LEU A 199 -5.18 -3.97 12.94
N VAL A 200 -4.70 -4.21 11.72
CA VAL A 200 -4.38 -5.57 11.27
C VAL A 200 -3.28 -6.19 12.15
N THR A 201 -2.21 -5.45 12.45
CA THR A 201 -1.14 -5.91 13.34
C THR A 201 -1.64 -6.20 14.76
N LEU A 202 -2.58 -5.38 15.27
CA LEU A 202 -3.11 -5.54 16.63
C LEU A 202 -4.05 -6.74 16.77
N PHE A 203 -4.77 -7.08 15.69
CA PHE A 203 -5.73 -8.20 15.69
C PHE A 203 -5.15 -9.49 15.08
N ALA A 204 -3.90 -9.49 14.65
CA ALA A 204 -3.18 -10.68 14.20
C ALA A 204 -2.69 -11.49 15.39
#